data_839c54d98d4ed96ea111195000788efd
#
_entry.id   839c54d98d4ed96ea111195000788efd
#
_cell.length_a   1.000
_cell.length_b   1.000
_cell.length_c   1.000
_cell.angle_alpha   90.00
_cell.angle_beta   90.00
_cell.angle_gamma   90.00
#
_symmetry.space_group_name_H-M   'P 1'
#
loop_
_entity.id
_entity.type
_entity.pdbx_description
1 polymer ?
#
loop_
_entity_poly.entity_id
_entity_poly.type
_entity_poly.pdbx_seq_one_letter_code
_entity_poly.pdbx_strand_id
1 'polypeptide(L)'
;MKVLCFGSLNIDYTYRVDHFVGRGETLAAESLQVFSGGKGLNQAIALARAGAETWVAGAVGEDGRFLLEELAAADVRTDHVSILQQVRTGNAIIQNDKTGDNCILLYGGANRAVTEAQADVALGHFCAGDWLLLQNEINQLPYI
;
A
#
# COMPACT_ATOMS: atom_id res chain seq x y z
N MET A 1 -18.40 -13.13 -8.87
CA MET A 1 -17.56 -12.10 -9.50
C MET A 1 -16.61 -11.62 -8.44
N LYS A 2 -15.34 -11.88 -8.66
CA LYS A 2 -14.25 -11.53 -7.73
C LYS A 2 -13.55 -10.26 -8.22
N VAL A 3 -12.90 -9.55 -7.30
CA VAL A 3 -12.05 -8.40 -7.64
C VAL A 3 -10.66 -8.65 -7.08
N LEU A 4 -9.64 -8.66 -7.93
CA LEU A 4 -8.25 -8.63 -7.52
C LEU A 4 -7.73 -7.18 -7.59
N CYS A 5 -7.38 -6.62 -6.45
CA CYS A 5 -6.66 -5.37 -6.36
C CYS A 5 -5.16 -5.68 -6.30
N PHE A 6 -4.45 -5.54 -7.40
CA PHE A 6 -3.01 -5.79 -7.43
C PHE A 6 -2.26 -4.45 -7.36
N GLY A 7 -1.77 -4.11 -6.19
CA GLY A 7 -1.29 -2.75 -5.97
C GLY A 7 -0.42 -2.54 -4.74
N SER A 8 -0.17 -1.27 -4.45
CA SER A 8 0.70 -0.83 -3.37
C SER A 8 0.09 -0.98 -1.99
N LEU A 9 0.96 -1.37 -1.05
CA LEU A 9 0.70 -1.46 0.38
C LEU A 9 1.78 -0.62 1.08
N ASN A 10 1.39 0.42 1.81
CA ASN A 10 2.31 1.38 2.40
C ASN A 10 2.07 1.56 3.90
N ILE A 11 3.13 1.95 4.60
CA ILE A 11 3.05 2.52 5.94
C ILE A 11 3.16 4.03 5.78
N ASP A 12 2.14 4.77 6.19
CA ASP A 12 2.12 6.22 6.10
C ASP A 12 2.52 6.84 7.45
N TYR A 13 3.73 7.42 7.51
CA TYR A 13 4.26 8.17 8.65
C TYR A 13 3.87 9.63 8.51
N THR A 14 2.85 10.04 9.23
CA THR A 14 2.28 11.39 9.14
C THR A 14 2.78 12.27 10.28
N TYR A 15 3.60 13.23 9.95
CA TYR A 15 4.19 14.22 10.86
C TYR A 15 3.39 15.51 10.79
N ARG A 16 2.92 15.99 11.94
CA ARG A 16 2.39 17.35 12.05
C ARG A 16 3.54 18.31 12.29
N VAL A 17 3.65 19.33 11.45
CA VAL A 17 4.75 20.31 11.48
C VAL A 17 4.21 21.73 11.43
N ASP A 18 5.01 22.69 11.87
CA ASP A 18 4.68 24.12 11.75
C ASP A 18 4.68 24.56 10.29
N HIS A 19 5.68 24.14 9.56
CA HIS A 19 5.89 24.37 8.12
C HIS A 19 6.69 23.21 7.53
N PHE A 20 6.78 23.08 6.21
CA PHE A 20 7.60 22.05 5.59
C PHE A 20 9.08 22.30 5.82
N VAL A 21 9.83 21.28 6.23
CA VAL A 21 11.26 21.40 6.48
C VAL A 21 11.99 21.90 5.24
N GLY A 22 12.75 22.97 5.41
CA GLY A 22 13.54 23.60 4.36
C GLY A 22 14.95 23.01 4.25
N ARG A 23 15.67 23.42 3.20
CA ARG A 23 17.05 22.98 2.97
C ARG A 23 17.97 23.42 4.10
N GLY A 24 18.66 22.46 4.73
CA GLY A 24 19.60 22.72 5.83
C GLY A 24 18.93 23.01 7.18
N GLU A 25 17.62 22.88 7.27
CA GLU A 25 16.86 23.07 8.49
C GLU A 25 16.70 21.76 9.25
N THR A 26 16.61 21.85 10.57
CA THR A 26 16.15 20.79 11.46
C THR A 26 14.90 21.28 12.16
N LEU A 27 13.75 20.65 11.84
CA LEU A 27 12.45 21.00 12.39
C LEU A 27 11.97 19.90 13.32
N ALA A 28 11.51 20.25 14.51
CA ALA A 28 10.85 19.31 15.41
C ALA A 28 9.38 19.20 15.02
N ALA A 29 8.91 17.97 14.76
CA ALA A 29 7.50 17.71 14.53
C ALA A 29 6.70 17.80 15.83
N GLU A 30 5.46 18.29 15.77
CA GLU A 30 4.53 18.37 16.90
C GLU A 30 3.99 16.98 17.28
N SER A 31 3.78 16.11 16.29
CA SER A 31 3.30 14.74 16.49
C SER A 31 3.67 13.83 15.32
N LEU A 32 3.65 12.53 15.58
CA LEU A 32 3.73 11.47 14.59
C LEU A 32 2.55 10.52 14.75
N GLN A 33 1.87 10.25 13.66
CA GLN A 33 0.86 9.19 13.54
C GLN A 33 1.28 8.23 12.44
N VAL A 34 0.96 6.95 12.63
CA VAL A 34 1.26 5.89 11.66
C VAL A 34 -0.07 5.32 11.19
N PHE A 35 -0.26 5.30 9.88
CA PHE A 35 -1.46 4.79 9.25
C PHE A 35 -1.12 3.71 8.21
N SER A 36 -2.09 2.86 7.94
CA SER A 36 -2.10 2.05 6.74
C SER A 36 -2.37 2.94 5.53
N GLY A 37 -1.67 2.68 4.44
CA GLY A 37 -1.77 3.44 3.21
C GLY A 37 -1.46 2.59 1.97
N GLY A 38 -1.27 3.31 0.87
CA GLY A 38 -1.10 2.71 -0.45
C GLY A 38 -2.43 2.60 -1.21
N LYS A 39 -2.39 2.92 -2.51
CA LYS A 39 -3.61 2.90 -3.34
C LYS A 39 -4.22 1.51 -3.43
N GLY A 40 -3.38 0.45 -3.49
CA GLY A 40 -3.84 -0.94 -3.51
C GLY A 40 -4.63 -1.29 -2.25
N LEU A 41 -4.09 -1.00 -1.07
CA LEU A 41 -4.76 -1.24 0.21
C LEU A 41 -6.08 -0.47 0.31
N ASN A 42 -6.04 0.84 0.06
CA ASN A 42 -7.20 1.70 0.22
C ASN A 42 -8.36 1.30 -0.71
N GLN A 43 -8.04 0.95 -1.96
CA GLN A 43 -9.04 0.51 -2.94
C GLN A 43 -9.60 -0.87 -2.61
N ALA A 44 -8.76 -1.82 -2.14
CA ALA A 44 -9.23 -3.13 -1.71
C ALA A 44 -10.22 -3.03 -0.54
N ILE A 45 -9.90 -2.23 0.48
CA ILE A 45 -10.81 -1.98 1.60
C ILE A 45 -12.11 -1.31 1.14
N ALA A 46 -12.03 -0.33 0.24
CA ALA A 46 -13.21 0.35 -0.29
C ALA A 46 -14.13 -0.60 -1.07
N LEU A 47 -13.55 -1.48 -1.88
CA LEU A 47 -14.30 -2.51 -2.63
C LEU A 47 -14.98 -3.52 -1.70
N ALA A 48 -14.27 -4.02 -0.71
CA ALA A 48 -14.84 -4.95 0.28
C ALA A 48 -15.98 -4.31 1.07
N ARG A 49 -15.81 -3.07 1.53
CA ARG A 49 -16.88 -2.29 2.20
C ARG A 49 -18.08 -2.02 1.29
N ALA A 50 -17.88 -1.96 -0.02
CA ALA A 50 -18.96 -1.85 -0.99
C ALA A 50 -19.65 -3.21 -1.30
N GLY A 51 -19.22 -4.29 -0.66
CA GLY A 51 -19.80 -5.62 -0.79
C GLY A 51 -19.19 -6.48 -1.91
N ALA A 52 -18.05 -6.08 -2.48
CA ALA A 52 -17.35 -6.90 -3.45
C ALA A 52 -16.52 -7.99 -2.76
N GLU A 53 -16.49 -9.19 -3.33
CA GLU A 53 -15.60 -10.27 -2.94
C GLU A 53 -14.18 -9.92 -3.42
N THR A 54 -13.35 -9.42 -2.49
CA THR A 54 -12.09 -8.72 -2.81
C THR A 54 -10.87 -9.47 -2.33
N TRP A 55 -9.88 -9.58 -3.21
CA TRP A 55 -8.50 -10.00 -2.93
C TRP A 55 -7.55 -8.84 -3.13
N VAL A 56 -6.45 -8.88 -2.40
CA VAL A 56 -5.31 -8.01 -2.66
C VAL A 56 -4.08 -8.85 -2.99
N ALA A 57 -3.31 -8.40 -3.99
CA ALA A 57 -2.00 -8.93 -4.32
C ALA A 57 -0.97 -7.81 -4.26
N GLY A 58 0.24 -8.15 -3.84
CA GLY A 58 1.33 -7.20 -3.66
C GLY A 58 2.42 -7.75 -2.75
N ALA A 59 3.22 -6.87 -2.17
CA ALA A 59 4.26 -7.27 -1.25
C ALA A 59 4.43 -6.25 -0.10
N VAL A 60 4.77 -6.77 1.07
CA VAL A 60 5.16 -6.00 2.26
C VAL A 60 6.46 -6.56 2.84
N GLY A 61 7.15 -5.78 3.67
CA GLY A 61 8.19 -6.29 4.54
C GLY A 61 7.60 -6.85 5.84
N GLU A 62 8.46 -7.38 6.71
CA GLU A 62 8.06 -7.84 8.05
C GLU A 62 7.41 -6.72 8.89
N ASP A 63 7.84 -5.46 8.66
CA ASP A 63 7.31 -4.27 9.30
C ASP A 63 5.89 -3.89 8.86
N GLY A 64 5.40 -4.48 7.77
CA GLY A 64 4.07 -4.23 7.22
C GLY A 64 3.01 -5.30 7.54
N ARG A 65 3.28 -6.25 8.43
CA ARG A 65 2.31 -7.32 8.77
C ARG A 65 0.97 -6.79 9.26
N PHE A 66 0.97 -5.70 10.01
CA PHE A 66 -0.26 -5.09 10.51
C PHE A 66 -1.20 -4.61 9.39
N LEU A 67 -0.67 -4.31 8.19
CA LEU A 67 -1.48 -3.96 7.01
C LEU A 67 -2.35 -5.14 6.56
N LEU A 68 -1.83 -6.37 6.69
CA LEU A 68 -2.59 -7.59 6.36
C LEU A 68 -3.69 -7.84 7.38
N GLU A 69 -3.42 -7.56 8.66
CA GLU A 69 -4.43 -7.66 9.73
C GLU A 69 -5.58 -6.68 9.49
N GLU A 70 -5.27 -5.45 9.07
CA GLU A 70 -6.28 -4.44 8.74
C GLU A 70 -7.10 -4.81 7.51
N LEU A 71 -6.45 -5.33 6.47
CA LEU A 71 -7.12 -5.85 5.27
C LEU A 71 -8.08 -6.99 5.63
N ALA A 72 -7.61 -7.95 6.43
CA ALA A 72 -8.43 -9.07 6.88
C ALA A 72 -9.63 -8.62 7.74
N ALA A 73 -9.43 -7.61 8.61
CA ALA A 73 -10.50 -7.01 9.40
C ALA A 73 -11.57 -6.30 8.53
N ALA A 74 -11.23 -5.95 7.30
CA ALA A 74 -12.13 -5.38 6.29
C ALA A 74 -12.68 -6.43 5.31
N ASP A 75 -12.58 -7.73 5.62
CA ASP A 75 -12.99 -8.86 4.77
C ASP A 75 -12.26 -8.93 3.40
N VAL A 76 -11.04 -8.40 3.31
CA VAL A 76 -10.18 -8.54 2.15
C VAL A 76 -9.29 -9.76 2.29
N ARG A 77 -9.24 -10.61 1.28
CA ARG A 77 -8.35 -11.78 1.24
C ARG A 77 -6.93 -11.37 0.88
N THR A 78 -5.95 -11.82 1.66
CA THR A 78 -4.54 -11.44 1.56
C THR A 78 -3.62 -12.58 1.12
N ASP A 79 -4.18 -13.69 0.63
CA ASP A 79 -3.45 -14.92 0.25
C ASP A 79 -2.37 -14.67 -0.83
N HIS A 80 -2.49 -13.57 -1.58
CA HIS A 80 -1.56 -13.19 -2.64
C HIS A 80 -0.62 -12.04 -2.26
N VAL A 81 -0.51 -11.71 -0.96
CA VAL A 81 0.48 -10.75 -0.46
C VAL A 81 1.71 -11.49 0.03
N SER A 82 2.86 -11.15 -0.55
CA SER A 82 4.15 -11.70 -0.12
C SER A 82 4.75 -10.90 1.02
N ILE A 83 5.30 -11.58 2.02
CA ILE A 83 6.04 -10.96 3.11
C ILE A 83 7.53 -11.18 2.86
N LEU A 84 8.28 -10.09 2.62
CA LEU A 84 9.68 -10.12 2.27
C LEU A 84 10.57 -9.86 3.48
N GLN A 85 11.49 -10.79 3.78
CA GLN A 85 12.31 -10.77 5.00
C GLN A 85 13.35 -9.65 5.02
N GLN A 86 13.89 -9.26 3.86
CA GLN A 86 15.01 -8.33 3.75
C GLN A 86 14.66 -7.01 3.05
N VAL A 87 13.39 -6.79 2.79
CA VAL A 87 12.89 -5.59 2.12
C VAL A 87 11.87 -4.93 3.02
N ARG A 88 12.03 -3.63 3.26
CA ARG A 88 11.06 -2.85 4.02
C ARG A 88 9.78 -2.65 3.22
N THR A 89 8.68 -2.57 3.91
CA THR A 89 7.40 -2.16 3.32
C THR A 89 7.53 -0.80 2.64
N GLY A 90 6.82 -0.59 1.54
CA GLY A 90 6.65 0.73 0.96
C GLY A 90 6.14 1.71 2.01
N ASN A 91 6.63 2.94 2.00
CA ASN A 91 6.18 3.90 2.99
C ASN A 91 6.14 5.32 2.43
N ALA A 92 5.33 6.16 3.06
CA ALA A 92 5.28 7.59 2.83
C ALA A 92 5.68 8.34 4.11
N ILE A 93 6.56 9.32 3.98
CA ILE A 93 6.79 10.33 5.00
C ILE A 93 5.98 11.55 4.59
N ILE A 94 4.96 11.86 5.37
CA ILE A 94 3.99 12.89 5.09
C ILE A 94 4.17 14.01 6.12
N GLN A 95 4.47 15.20 5.66
CA GLN A 95 4.43 16.40 6.49
C GLN A 95 3.09 17.10 6.25
N ASN A 96 2.34 17.33 7.31
CA ASN A 96 1.14 18.16 7.27
C ASN A 96 1.40 19.44 8.05
N ASP A 97 1.30 20.58 7.42
CA ASP A 97 1.47 21.87 8.07
C ASP A 97 0.17 22.37 8.71
N LYS A 98 0.23 23.50 9.39
CA LYS A 98 -0.92 24.11 10.06
C LYS A 98 -1.92 24.75 9.09
N THR A 99 -1.59 24.92 7.82
CA THR A 99 -2.52 25.43 6.80
C THR A 99 -3.38 24.30 6.21
N GLY A 100 -3.00 23.04 6.46
CA GLY A 100 -3.67 21.85 5.93
C GLY A 100 -3.03 21.34 4.63
N ASP A 101 -1.94 21.94 4.20
CA ASP A 101 -1.16 21.46 3.06
C ASP A 101 -0.30 20.26 3.47
N ASN A 102 0.09 19.44 2.48
CA ASN A 102 0.97 18.32 2.71
C ASN A 102 2.17 18.29 1.75
N CYS A 103 3.25 17.67 2.21
CA CYS A 103 4.42 17.36 1.42
C CYS A 103 4.79 15.89 1.67
N ILE A 104 4.93 15.10 0.62
CA ILE A 104 5.05 13.64 0.72
C ILE A 104 6.34 13.17 0.06
N LEU A 105 7.14 12.43 0.83
CA LEU A 105 8.26 11.65 0.33
C LEU A 105 7.87 10.17 0.31
N LEU A 106 7.91 9.54 -0.87
CA LEU A 106 7.52 8.15 -1.06
C LEU A 106 8.75 7.24 -1.24
N TYR A 107 8.78 6.14 -0.51
CA TYR A 107 9.71 5.02 -0.70
C TYR A 107 8.96 3.79 -1.16
N GLY A 108 9.28 3.26 -2.34
CA GLY A 108 8.54 2.13 -2.93
C GLY A 108 8.72 0.81 -2.20
N GLY A 109 9.90 0.52 -1.63
CA GLY A 109 10.16 -0.68 -0.83
C GLY A 109 9.68 -1.96 -1.49
N ALA A 110 8.97 -2.80 -0.75
CA ALA A 110 8.43 -4.06 -1.19
C ALA A 110 7.50 -3.95 -2.43
N ASN A 111 6.84 -2.81 -2.64
CA ASN A 111 6.04 -2.58 -3.84
C ASN A 111 6.85 -2.59 -5.15
N ARG A 112 8.18 -2.46 -5.05
CA ARG A 112 9.11 -2.54 -6.19
C ARG A 112 9.82 -3.89 -6.29
N ALA A 113 9.44 -4.85 -5.45
CA ALA A 113 10.05 -6.18 -5.38
C ALA A 113 9.08 -7.32 -5.76
N VAL A 114 7.93 -7.00 -6.32
CA VAL A 114 6.99 -7.98 -6.87
C VAL A 114 7.66 -8.72 -8.04
N THR A 115 7.53 -10.05 -8.09
CA THR A 115 8.08 -10.88 -9.15
C THR A 115 6.99 -11.32 -10.13
N GLU A 116 7.40 -11.67 -11.36
CA GLU A 116 6.50 -12.25 -12.36
C GLU A 116 5.83 -13.53 -11.85
N ALA A 117 6.58 -14.39 -11.15
CA ALA A 117 6.04 -15.61 -10.55
C ALA A 117 4.93 -15.33 -9.51
N GLN A 118 5.05 -14.25 -8.74
CA GLN A 118 3.98 -13.84 -7.81
C GLN A 118 2.75 -13.34 -8.59
N ALA A 119 2.96 -12.62 -9.70
CA ALA A 119 1.89 -12.16 -10.56
C ALA A 119 1.14 -13.36 -11.19
N ASP A 120 1.85 -14.34 -11.72
CA ASP A 120 1.28 -15.56 -12.29
C ASP A 120 0.44 -16.33 -11.27
N VAL A 121 0.96 -16.52 -10.06
CA VAL A 121 0.22 -17.20 -8.98
C VAL A 121 -1.05 -16.44 -8.62
N ALA A 122 -0.98 -15.12 -8.46
CA ALA A 122 -2.14 -14.32 -8.13
C ALA A 122 -3.19 -14.36 -9.25
N LEU A 123 -2.78 -14.08 -10.49
CA LEU A 123 -3.68 -14.04 -11.66
C LEU A 123 -4.30 -15.41 -11.96
N GLY A 124 -3.58 -16.50 -11.71
CA GLY A 124 -4.06 -17.87 -11.96
C GLY A 124 -5.29 -18.28 -11.11
N HIS A 125 -5.65 -17.51 -10.08
CA HIS A 125 -6.86 -17.74 -9.27
C HIS A 125 -8.11 -17.01 -9.82
N PHE A 126 -7.96 -16.25 -10.89
CA PHE A 126 -9.04 -15.44 -11.48
C PHE A 126 -9.32 -15.89 -12.91
N CYS A 127 -10.53 -15.62 -13.38
CA CYS A 127 -10.99 -16.05 -14.69
C CYS A 127 -11.82 -14.97 -15.38
N ALA A 128 -12.23 -15.24 -16.61
CA ALA A 128 -13.10 -14.33 -17.36
C ALA A 128 -14.38 -14.02 -16.57
N GLY A 129 -14.68 -12.74 -16.42
CA GLY A 129 -15.80 -12.23 -15.62
C GLY A 129 -15.37 -11.71 -14.24
N ASP A 130 -14.14 -11.97 -13.78
CA ASP A 130 -13.56 -11.32 -12.63
C ASP A 130 -12.90 -9.99 -13.02
N TRP A 131 -12.62 -9.15 -12.04
CA TRP A 131 -12.04 -7.82 -12.24
C TRP A 131 -10.61 -7.75 -11.72
N LEU A 132 -9.73 -7.10 -12.48
CA LEU A 132 -8.39 -6.73 -12.06
C LEU A 132 -8.31 -5.21 -11.94
N LEU A 133 -7.95 -4.72 -10.75
CA LEU A 133 -7.72 -3.30 -10.48
C LEU A 133 -6.22 -3.06 -10.23
N LEU A 134 -5.65 -2.16 -11.02
CA LEU A 134 -4.23 -1.81 -10.98
C LEU A 134 -4.03 -0.32 -10.69
N GLN A 135 -2.88 0.01 -10.11
CA GLN A 135 -2.41 1.39 -9.93
C GLN A 135 -0.94 1.49 -10.33
N ASN A 136 -0.50 2.66 -10.73
CA ASN A 136 0.88 2.89 -11.16
C ASN A 136 1.85 3.10 -9.98
N GLU A 137 1.81 2.20 -8.98
CA GLU A 137 2.66 2.28 -7.77
C GLU A 137 3.47 1.01 -7.49
N ILE A 138 3.33 -0.02 -8.30
CA ILE A 138 4.11 -1.26 -8.22
C ILE A 138 5.02 -1.41 -9.45
N ASN A 139 6.02 -2.31 -9.35
CA ASN A 139 6.70 -2.81 -10.53
C ASN A 139 5.84 -3.87 -11.25
N GLN A 140 6.31 -4.39 -12.38
CA GLN A 140 5.69 -5.46 -13.18
C GLN A 140 4.35 -5.10 -13.85
N LEU A 141 3.90 -3.84 -13.83
CA LEU A 141 2.67 -3.45 -14.54
C LEU A 141 2.63 -3.84 -16.03
N PRO A 142 3.74 -3.75 -16.79
CA PRO A 142 3.74 -4.20 -18.19
C PRO A 142 3.61 -5.72 -18.35
N TYR A 143 3.89 -6.50 -17.30
CA TYR A 143 3.77 -7.96 -17.27
C TYR A 143 2.37 -8.42 -16.89
N ILE A 144 1.75 -7.75 -15.91
CA ILE A 144 0.41 -8.04 -15.40
C ILE A 144 -0.66 -7.65 -16.42
#